data_2238b192ec622a7b3ecedb0b4982ea03
#
_entry.id   2238b192ec622a7b3ecedb0b4982ea03
#
_cell.length_a   1.000
_cell.length_b   1.000
_cell.length_c   1.000
_cell.angle_alpha   90.00
_cell.angle_beta   90.00
_cell.angle_gamma   90.00
#
_symmetry.space_group_name_H-M   'P 1'
#
loop_
_entity.id
_entity.type
_entity.pdbx_description
1 polymer ?
#
loop_
_entity_poly.entity_id
_entity_poly.type
_entity_poly.pdbx_seq_one_letter_code
_entity_poly.pdbx_strand_id
1 'polypeptide(L)'
;MSFMEEALKEAYKAKEKLEVPVGAVIVKEGKIIAKAHNLRETLKSPLAHAEILAIDKASKIIGDWRLSGCELYVTLEPCVMCAGAIIQSRISKVHIGTFDPKAGACGTAADILNHPYLDSFVEVSWEYNEECSKVLIDFFKDRRNK
;
A
#
# COMPACT_ATOMS: atom_id res chain seq x y z
N MET A 1 -14.96 4.78 11.57
CA MET A 1 -13.63 4.20 11.45
C MET A 1 -12.91 4.81 10.24
N SER A 2 -11.65 5.19 10.39
CA SER A 2 -10.90 5.81 9.29
C SER A 2 -10.50 4.77 8.24
N PHE A 3 -10.21 5.25 7.02
CA PHE A 3 -9.74 4.35 5.96
C PHE A 3 -8.36 3.76 6.26
N MET A 4 -7.50 4.52 6.95
CA MET A 4 -6.20 3.97 7.38
C MET A 4 -6.39 2.85 8.41
N GLU A 5 -7.37 2.96 9.31
CA GLU A 5 -7.68 1.88 10.24
C GLU A 5 -8.16 0.63 9.50
N GLU A 6 -8.90 0.79 8.41
CA GLU A 6 -9.31 -0.34 7.57
C GLU A 6 -8.10 -0.98 6.87
N ALA A 7 -7.15 -0.17 6.40
CA ALA A 7 -5.90 -0.69 5.84
C ALA A 7 -5.09 -1.42 6.92
N LEU A 8 -5.06 -0.90 8.14
CA LEU A 8 -4.35 -1.52 9.25
C LEU A 8 -4.97 -2.88 9.62
N LYS A 9 -6.29 -3.02 9.55
CA LYS A 9 -6.95 -4.31 9.75
C LYS A 9 -6.47 -5.35 8.71
N GLU A 10 -6.28 -4.92 7.47
CA GLU A 10 -5.73 -5.80 6.44
C GLU A 10 -4.28 -6.20 6.78
N ALA A 11 -3.48 -5.27 7.31
CA ALA A 11 -2.12 -5.59 7.76
C ALA A 11 -2.13 -6.68 8.85
N TYR A 12 -3.05 -6.61 9.80
CA TYR A 12 -3.17 -7.65 10.83
C TYR A 12 -3.57 -9.00 10.25
N LYS A 13 -4.41 -9.04 9.21
CA LYS A 13 -4.72 -10.28 8.51
C LYS A 13 -3.47 -10.92 7.88
N ALA A 14 -2.59 -10.09 7.29
CA ALA A 14 -1.32 -10.56 6.76
C ALA A 14 -0.45 -11.15 7.88
N LYS A 15 -0.37 -10.46 9.02
CA LYS A 15 0.40 -10.92 10.17
C LYS A 15 -0.06 -12.31 10.65
N GLU A 16 -1.37 -12.55 10.70
CA GLU A 16 -1.93 -13.84 11.07
C GLU A 16 -1.49 -14.95 10.12
N LYS A 17 -1.21 -14.62 8.87
CA LYS A 17 -0.73 -15.56 7.85
C LYS A 17 0.79 -15.63 7.77
N LEU A 18 1.50 -15.02 8.72
CA LEU A 18 2.97 -14.93 8.77
C LEU A 18 3.55 -14.18 7.56
N GLU A 19 2.78 -13.27 7.00
CA GLU A 19 3.22 -12.34 5.95
C GLU A 19 3.65 -11.03 6.58
N VAL A 20 4.55 -10.30 5.92
CA VAL A 20 4.91 -8.95 6.36
C VAL A 20 3.62 -8.12 6.41
N PRO A 21 3.30 -7.51 7.56
CA PRO A 21 1.99 -6.90 7.77
C PRO A 21 1.86 -5.54 7.08
N VAL A 22 1.43 -5.60 5.84
CA VAL A 22 1.09 -4.43 5.03
C VAL A 22 -0.34 -4.60 4.53
N GLY A 23 -1.14 -3.57 4.70
CA GLY A 23 -2.52 -3.54 4.23
C GLY A 23 -2.78 -2.32 3.36
N ALA A 24 -3.72 -2.46 2.45
CA ALA A 24 -4.09 -1.39 1.52
C ALA A 24 -5.59 -1.40 1.25
N VAL A 25 -6.18 -0.22 1.15
CA VAL A 25 -7.57 -0.06 0.70
C VAL A 25 -7.62 1.01 -0.37
N ILE A 26 -8.51 0.83 -1.33
CA ILE A 26 -8.77 1.82 -2.38
C ILE A 26 -10.17 2.36 -2.20
N VAL A 27 -10.27 3.68 -2.23
CA VAL A 27 -11.49 4.43 -1.96
C VAL A 27 -11.86 5.26 -3.18
N LYS A 28 -13.13 5.23 -3.55
CA LYS A 28 -13.68 6.09 -4.59
C LYS A 28 -14.96 6.74 -4.07
N GLU A 29 -15.03 8.06 -4.18
CA GLU A 29 -16.21 8.83 -3.74
C GLU A 29 -16.62 8.49 -2.29
N GLY A 30 -15.62 8.39 -1.41
CA GLY A 30 -15.85 8.12 0.01
C GLY A 30 -16.18 6.68 0.36
N LYS A 31 -16.12 5.76 -0.61
CA LYS A 31 -16.45 4.35 -0.38
C LYS A 31 -15.27 3.45 -0.69
N ILE A 32 -15.01 2.46 0.17
CA ILE A 32 -13.99 1.45 -0.07
C ILE A 32 -14.48 0.53 -1.19
N ILE A 33 -13.68 0.41 -2.26
CA ILE A 33 -13.99 -0.48 -3.37
C ILE A 33 -13.09 -1.71 -3.42
N ALA A 34 -11.94 -1.68 -2.74
CA ALA A 34 -11.04 -2.83 -2.68
C ALA A 34 -10.22 -2.80 -1.40
N LYS A 35 -9.97 -3.99 -0.84
CA LYS A 35 -9.09 -4.18 0.32
C LYS A 35 -8.14 -5.34 0.00
N ALA A 36 -6.91 -5.24 0.44
CA ALA A 36 -5.94 -6.30 0.26
C ALA A 36 -4.83 -6.21 1.30
N HIS A 37 -4.11 -7.30 1.46
CA HIS A 37 -2.93 -7.36 2.32
C HIS A 37 -1.86 -8.19 1.63
N ASN A 38 -0.63 -8.04 2.08
CA ASN A 38 0.51 -8.75 1.52
C ASN A 38 0.30 -10.27 1.61
N LEU A 39 0.50 -10.95 0.49
CA LEU A 39 0.37 -12.40 0.34
C LEU A 39 1.57 -12.99 -0.42
N ARG A 40 2.73 -12.34 -0.37
CA ARG A 40 3.90 -12.75 -1.14
C ARG A 40 4.28 -14.22 -0.93
N GLU A 41 4.31 -14.66 0.34
CA GLU A 41 4.66 -16.05 0.67
C GLU A 41 3.50 -17.00 0.38
N THR A 42 2.28 -16.59 0.72
CA THR A 42 1.07 -17.40 0.55
C THR A 42 0.84 -17.73 -0.93
N LEU A 43 0.96 -16.75 -1.81
CA LEU A 43 0.74 -16.91 -3.25
C LEU A 43 2.03 -17.25 -4.00
N LYS A 44 3.17 -17.26 -3.30
CA LYS A 44 4.50 -17.51 -3.91
C LYS A 44 4.73 -16.61 -5.12
N SER A 45 4.41 -15.33 -4.94
CA SER A 45 4.50 -14.33 -6.02
C SER A 45 5.20 -13.07 -5.51
N PRO A 46 6.25 -12.60 -6.21
CA PRO A 46 6.92 -11.36 -5.86
C PRO A 46 6.03 -10.13 -6.11
N LEU A 47 4.95 -10.30 -6.87
CA LEU A 47 4.01 -9.22 -7.18
C LEU A 47 2.91 -9.06 -6.13
N ALA A 48 2.73 -10.03 -5.23
CA ALA A 48 1.59 -10.08 -4.31
C ALA A 48 1.75 -9.16 -3.10
N HIS A 49 2.14 -7.92 -3.34
CA HIS A 49 2.10 -6.85 -2.35
C HIS A 49 0.66 -6.35 -2.20
N ALA A 50 0.33 -5.81 -1.01
CA ALA A 50 -1.01 -5.31 -0.72
C ALA A 50 -1.50 -4.32 -1.79
N GLU A 51 -0.64 -3.40 -2.21
CA GLU A 51 -0.98 -2.36 -3.18
C GLU A 51 -1.32 -2.95 -4.55
N ILE A 52 -0.52 -3.89 -5.03
CA ILE A 52 -0.75 -4.55 -6.33
C ILE A 52 -2.09 -5.30 -6.30
N LEU A 53 -2.33 -6.06 -5.22
CA LEU A 53 -3.57 -6.82 -5.07
C LEU A 53 -4.79 -5.90 -4.99
N ALA A 54 -4.68 -4.78 -4.27
CA ALA A 54 -5.76 -3.81 -4.15
C ALA A 54 -6.06 -3.15 -5.50
N ILE A 55 -5.02 -2.75 -6.25
CA ILE A 55 -5.16 -2.15 -7.58
C ILE A 55 -5.84 -3.12 -8.53
N ASP A 56 -5.40 -4.38 -8.54
CA ASP A 56 -5.99 -5.40 -9.41
C ASP A 56 -7.47 -5.61 -9.10
N LYS A 57 -7.83 -5.73 -7.82
CA LYS A 57 -9.23 -5.86 -7.40
C LYS A 57 -10.08 -4.65 -7.81
N ALA A 58 -9.58 -3.45 -7.56
CA ALA A 58 -10.29 -2.22 -7.88
C ALA A 58 -10.54 -2.09 -9.38
N SER A 59 -9.54 -2.42 -10.19
CA SER A 59 -9.64 -2.38 -11.65
C SER A 59 -10.72 -3.31 -12.16
N LYS A 60 -10.83 -4.51 -11.60
CA LYS A 60 -11.86 -5.49 -11.97
C LYS A 60 -13.25 -5.03 -11.56
N ILE A 61 -13.39 -4.41 -10.39
CA ILE A 61 -14.67 -3.91 -9.89
C ILE A 61 -15.16 -2.74 -10.75
N ILE A 62 -14.26 -1.80 -11.10
CA ILE A 62 -14.60 -0.66 -11.94
C ILE A 62 -14.77 -1.08 -13.42
N GLY A 63 -14.07 -2.13 -13.84
CA GLY A 63 -14.08 -2.57 -15.22
C GLY A 63 -13.19 -1.71 -16.12
N ASP A 64 -12.17 -1.08 -15.56
CA ASP A 64 -11.22 -0.23 -16.28
C ASP A 64 -9.88 -0.27 -15.54
N TRP A 65 -8.78 -0.23 -16.27
CA TRP A 65 -7.46 -0.14 -15.65
C TRP A 65 -7.19 1.25 -15.06
N ARG A 66 -7.91 2.27 -15.51
CA ARG A 66 -7.78 3.63 -15.00
C ARG A 66 -8.57 3.76 -13.70
N LEU A 67 -7.87 4.10 -12.63
CA LEU A 67 -8.46 4.32 -11.32
C LEU A 67 -8.52 5.82 -11.00
N SER A 68 -8.82 6.63 -12.01
CA SER A 68 -8.94 8.09 -11.86
C SER A 68 -10.00 8.42 -10.80
N GLY A 69 -9.67 9.36 -9.91
CA GLY A 69 -10.56 9.73 -8.81
C GLY A 69 -10.49 8.79 -7.60
N CYS A 70 -9.69 7.72 -7.67
CA CYS A 70 -9.49 6.83 -6.54
C CYS A 70 -8.32 7.28 -5.67
N GLU A 71 -8.41 6.99 -4.38
CA GLU A 71 -7.34 7.22 -3.42
C GLU A 71 -6.93 5.89 -2.80
N LEU A 72 -5.63 5.73 -2.59
CA LEU A 72 -5.06 4.53 -1.96
C LEU A 72 -4.64 4.88 -0.53
N TYR A 73 -5.05 4.05 0.43
CA TYR A 73 -4.55 4.09 1.80
C TYR A 73 -3.71 2.84 2.02
N VAL A 74 -2.45 3.02 2.39
CA VAL A 74 -1.52 1.92 2.59
C VAL A 74 -0.75 2.12 3.90
N THR A 75 -0.57 1.05 4.66
CA THR A 75 0.04 1.14 5.98
C THR A 75 1.54 1.41 5.94
N LEU A 76 2.23 0.97 4.89
CA LEU A 76 3.67 1.17 4.70
C LEU A 76 3.91 1.84 3.35
N GLU A 77 4.89 2.73 3.32
CA GLU A 77 5.30 3.43 2.09
C GLU A 77 5.55 2.42 0.96
N PRO A 78 4.90 2.60 -0.21
CA PRO A 78 5.10 1.71 -1.35
C PRO A 78 6.54 1.64 -1.84
N CYS A 79 6.97 0.45 -2.26
CA CYS A 79 8.25 0.23 -2.91
C CYS A 79 8.21 0.70 -4.38
N VAL A 80 9.32 0.55 -5.10
CA VAL A 80 9.43 0.98 -6.50
C VAL A 80 8.38 0.30 -7.39
N MET A 81 8.18 -0.99 -7.22
CA MET A 81 7.17 -1.74 -7.99
C MET A 81 5.76 -1.18 -7.79
N CYS A 82 5.39 -0.99 -6.52
CA CYS A 82 4.05 -0.51 -6.18
C CYS A 82 3.86 0.96 -6.55
N ALA A 83 4.88 1.80 -6.36
CA ALA A 83 4.83 3.20 -6.79
C ALA A 83 4.61 3.28 -8.31
N GLY A 84 5.30 2.43 -9.08
CA GLY A 84 5.08 2.34 -10.52
C GLY A 84 3.66 1.93 -10.88
N ALA A 85 3.11 0.95 -10.17
CA ALA A 85 1.72 0.52 -10.37
C ALA A 85 0.71 1.63 -10.06
N ILE A 86 0.96 2.41 -9.01
CA ILE A 86 0.12 3.56 -8.65
C ILE A 86 0.08 4.57 -9.79
N ILE A 87 1.24 4.90 -10.35
CA ILE A 87 1.34 5.81 -11.49
C ILE A 87 0.58 5.24 -12.70
N GLN A 88 0.84 3.98 -13.03
CA GLN A 88 0.23 3.34 -14.20
C GLN A 88 -1.30 3.27 -14.10
N SER A 89 -1.83 3.10 -12.90
CA SER A 89 -3.28 3.00 -12.68
C SER A 89 -3.99 4.35 -12.57
N ARG A 90 -3.26 5.47 -12.59
CA ARG A 90 -3.82 6.84 -12.50
C ARG A 90 -4.51 7.14 -11.17
N ILE A 91 -4.07 6.51 -10.09
CA ILE A 91 -4.53 6.87 -8.74
C ILE A 91 -4.12 8.32 -8.47
N SER A 92 -5.04 9.12 -7.92
CA SER A 92 -4.83 10.55 -7.74
C SER A 92 -4.10 10.90 -6.44
N LYS A 93 -4.27 10.11 -5.40
CA LYS A 93 -3.71 10.40 -4.08
C LYS A 93 -3.38 9.12 -3.32
N VAL A 94 -2.26 9.15 -2.61
CA VAL A 94 -1.82 8.05 -1.74
C VAL A 94 -1.67 8.58 -0.32
N HIS A 95 -2.32 7.89 0.63
CA HIS A 95 -2.18 8.14 2.06
C HIS A 95 -1.28 7.05 2.63
N ILE A 96 -0.19 7.43 3.28
CA ILE A 96 0.85 6.50 3.74
C ILE A 96 0.91 6.51 5.27
N GLY A 97 0.79 5.32 5.86
CA GLY A 97 0.77 5.15 7.32
C GLY A 97 2.13 5.36 7.96
N THR A 98 3.18 4.80 7.39
CA THR A 98 4.55 5.00 7.88
C THR A 98 5.55 4.86 6.74
N PHE A 99 6.72 5.48 6.91
CA PHE A 99 7.77 5.46 5.88
C PHE A 99 8.61 4.18 5.96
N ASP A 100 9.25 3.84 4.84
CA ASP A 100 10.19 2.71 4.74
C ASP A 100 11.57 3.25 4.36
N PRO A 101 12.51 3.34 5.32
CA PRO A 101 13.81 3.94 5.05
C PRO A 101 14.70 3.13 4.10
N LYS A 102 14.40 1.85 3.88
CA LYS A 102 15.21 0.97 3.05
C LYS A 102 14.70 0.86 1.61
N ALA A 103 13.40 0.78 1.43
CA ALA A 103 12.79 0.46 0.13
C ALA A 103 11.68 1.42 -0.28
N GLY A 104 11.36 2.43 0.51
CA GLY A 104 10.29 3.37 0.21
C GLY A 104 10.59 4.21 -1.03
N ALA A 105 9.64 4.28 -1.94
CA ALA A 105 9.81 4.94 -3.23
C ALA A 105 8.87 6.13 -3.43
N CYS A 106 8.32 6.66 -2.36
CA CYS A 106 7.37 7.77 -2.38
C CYS A 106 7.92 9.02 -1.67
N GLY A 107 9.24 9.14 -1.62
CA GLY A 107 9.93 10.30 -1.05
C GLY A 107 10.98 9.97 0.01
N THR A 108 11.18 8.70 0.35
CA THR A 108 12.15 8.30 1.39
C THR A 108 13.47 7.82 0.78
N ALA A 109 13.55 6.56 0.33
CA ALA A 109 14.77 6.07 -0.33
C ALA A 109 14.83 6.53 -1.79
N ALA A 110 13.69 6.70 -2.43
CA ALA A 110 13.54 7.24 -3.79
C ALA A 110 12.21 7.99 -3.87
N ASP A 111 12.01 8.77 -4.93
CA ASP A 111 10.73 9.44 -5.18
C ASP A 111 10.27 9.13 -6.60
N ILE A 112 9.46 8.09 -6.73
CA ILE A 112 8.92 7.66 -8.01
C ILE A 112 7.60 8.38 -8.32
N LEU A 113 6.77 8.63 -7.30
CA LEU A 113 5.45 9.23 -7.51
C LEU A 113 5.51 10.64 -8.08
N ASN A 114 6.56 11.38 -7.78
CA ASN A 114 6.74 12.76 -8.23
C ASN A 114 8.09 12.97 -8.92
N HIS A 115 8.52 11.97 -9.66
CA HIS A 115 9.80 12.02 -10.36
C HIS A 115 9.68 12.92 -11.61
N PRO A 116 10.57 13.91 -11.79
CA PRO A 116 10.42 14.89 -12.87
C PRO A 116 10.48 14.32 -14.29
N TYR A 117 11.20 13.20 -14.46
CA TYR A 117 11.33 12.57 -15.78
C TYR A 117 10.24 11.57 -16.11
N LEU A 118 9.39 11.21 -15.13
CA LEU A 118 8.30 10.28 -15.36
C LEU A 118 6.98 10.97 -15.70
N ASP A 119 7.01 12.31 -15.70
CA ASP A 119 5.84 13.15 -16.00
C ASP A 119 4.59 12.67 -15.26
N SER A 120 4.77 12.30 -14.00
CA SER A 120 3.70 11.85 -13.15
C SER A 120 3.59 12.73 -11.92
N PHE A 121 2.37 12.94 -11.48
CA PHE A 121 2.11 13.69 -10.27
C PHE A 121 1.01 12.97 -9.47
N VAL A 122 1.38 12.46 -8.29
CA VAL A 122 0.46 11.82 -7.37
C VAL A 122 0.58 12.57 -6.05
N GLU A 123 -0.54 13.03 -5.53
CA GLU A 123 -0.55 13.69 -4.22
C GLU A 123 -0.26 12.66 -3.12
N VAL A 124 0.65 12.99 -2.20
CA VAL A 124 1.04 12.10 -1.10
C VAL A 124 0.68 12.74 0.22
N SER A 125 -0.04 12.01 1.05
CA SER A 125 -0.37 12.40 2.42
C SER A 125 0.30 11.45 3.40
N TRP A 126 1.19 11.97 4.24
CA TRP A 126 1.90 11.20 5.27
C TRP A 126 1.09 11.27 6.57
N GLU A 127 0.58 10.14 7.03
CA GLU A 127 -0.21 10.11 8.25
C GLU A 127 0.61 9.80 9.51
N TYR A 128 1.79 9.18 9.35
CA TYR A 128 2.68 8.82 10.48
C TYR A 128 1.93 8.11 11.61
N ASN A 129 1.20 7.06 11.24
CA ASN A 129 0.39 6.28 12.18
C ASN A 129 1.29 5.32 12.95
N GLU A 130 1.34 5.46 14.28
CA GLU A 130 2.20 4.65 15.14
C GLU A 130 1.89 3.16 15.07
N GLU A 131 0.62 2.78 14.95
CA GLU A 131 0.22 1.38 14.86
C GLU A 131 0.74 0.73 13.58
N CYS A 132 0.83 1.50 12.48
CA CYS A 132 1.41 1.00 11.24
C CYS A 132 2.89 0.64 11.39
N SER A 133 3.64 1.44 12.13
CA SER A 133 5.04 1.15 12.47
C SER A 133 5.14 -0.02 13.44
N LYS A 134 4.32 0.00 14.47
CA LYS A 134 4.37 -0.98 15.55
C LYS A 134 4.09 -2.40 15.05
N VAL A 135 3.10 -2.58 14.19
CA VAL A 135 2.76 -3.91 13.68
C VAL A 135 3.94 -4.53 12.92
N LEU A 136 4.70 -3.70 12.19
CA LEU A 136 5.90 -4.14 11.47
C LEU A 136 7.05 -4.47 12.43
N ILE A 137 7.31 -3.59 13.40
CA ILE A 137 8.37 -3.79 14.39
C ILE A 137 8.12 -5.08 15.16
N ASP A 138 6.91 -5.29 15.65
CA ASP A 138 6.54 -6.50 16.40
C ASP A 138 6.69 -7.76 15.55
N PHE A 139 6.27 -7.70 14.29
CA PHE A 139 6.39 -8.84 13.38
C PHE A 139 7.85 -9.25 13.18
N PHE A 140 8.74 -8.31 12.87
CA PHE A 140 10.16 -8.61 12.63
C PHE A 140 10.87 -9.03 13.92
N LYS A 141 10.50 -8.45 15.06
CA LYS A 141 11.03 -8.86 16.35
C LYS A 141 10.67 -10.32 16.66
N ASP A 142 9.41 -10.70 16.45
CA ASP A 142 8.95 -12.07 16.69
C ASP A 142 9.68 -13.07 15.77
N ARG A 143 9.93 -12.71 14.52
CA ARG A 143 10.66 -13.56 13.59
C ARG A 143 12.10 -13.78 13.99
N ARG A 144 12.77 -12.73 14.51
CA ARG A 144 14.18 -12.86 14.95
C ARG A 144 14.34 -13.73 16.17
N ASN A 145 13.29 -13.92 16.97
CA ASN A 145 13.30 -14.70 18.19
C ASN A 145 12.91 -16.18 17.98
N LYS A 146 12.73 -16.59 16.75
CA LYS A 146 12.39 -17.98 16.41
C LYS A 146 13.57 -18.77 15.88
#